data_61650b248317eaf123a904e6fc5c8bc8
#
_entry.id   61650b248317eaf123a904e6fc5c8bc8
#
_cell.length_a   1.000
_cell.length_b   1.000
_cell.length_c   1.000
_cell.angle_alpha   90.00
_cell.angle_beta   90.00
_cell.angle_gamma   90.00
#
_symmetry.space_group_name_H-M   'P 1'
#
loop_
_entity.id
_entity.type
_entity.pdbx_description
1 polymer ?
#
loop_
_entity_poly.entity_id
_entity_poly.type
_entity_poly.pdbx_seq_one_letter_code
_entity_poly.pdbx_strand_id
1 'polypeptide(L)'
;MPQGKETKTTDDVEVLQERVVQLERQVADLEAGFAMQATGGEKALLDALSEVRGRLSQVEKENYEFANMYVEIQEQNEAMANLYVASQRLHATFDLSEVKQIISEILAEMVGAEEFGLFIFDKSKKKLELLSGEGIQNRLPKNTFPTGEGVIGDVAATGEAFFFEPKGDSEVDVNLPLATLPMKLNDTTVGVVVIYKLLSHKKAFSPIDHQILELVAAHAASALISAKLHGAMDRRLKTIEGFMQLMKSS
;
A
#
# COMPACT_ATOMS: atom_id res chain seq x y z
N MET A 1 -15.17 -1.85 -18.41
CA MET A 1 -14.25 -0.90 -19.03
C MET A 1 -14.73 0.52 -18.75
N PRO A 2 -14.14 1.27 -17.80
CA PRO A 2 -14.21 2.71 -17.85
C PRO A 2 -12.81 3.32 -17.60
N GLN A 3 -11.95 3.31 -18.63
CA GLN A 3 -10.61 3.95 -18.55
C GLN A 3 -10.55 5.31 -19.26
N GLY A 4 -11.67 5.93 -19.60
CA GLY A 4 -11.69 7.15 -20.39
C GLY A 4 -12.08 8.44 -19.68
N LYS A 5 -12.34 8.41 -18.36
CA LYS A 5 -12.83 9.61 -17.64
C LYS A 5 -11.79 10.33 -16.78
N GLU A 6 -10.76 9.67 -16.29
CA GLU A 6 -9.79 10.27 -15.36
C GLU A 6 -8.73 11.14 -16.05
N THR A 7 -8.27 10.76 -17.22
CA THR A 7 -7.28 11.58 -17.97
C THR A 7 -7.87 12.90 -18.49
N LYS A 8 -9.17 12.93 -18.79
CA LYS A 8 -9.83 14.13 -19.29
C LYS A 8 -10.04 15.21 -18.22
N THR A 9 -10.24 14.81 -16.96
CA THR A 9 -10.41 15.75 -15.84
C THR A 9 -9.10 16.42 -15.43
N THR A 10 -7.97 15.76 -15.53
CA THR A 10 -6.65 16.33 -15.19
C THR A 10 -6.20 17.35 -16.25
N ASP A 11 -6.35 17.03 -17.55
CA ASP A 11 -6.06 17.95 -18.64
C ASP A 11 -6.98 19.19 -18.61
N ASP A 12 -8.27 18.99 -18.29
CA ASP A 12 -9.23 20.10 -18.16
C ASP A 12 -8.88 21.02 -16.96
N VAL A 13 -8.35 20.49 -15.87
CA VAL A 13 -7.91 21.27 -14.71
C VAL A 13 -6.66 22.08 -15.02
N GLU A 14 -5.66 21.52 -15.71
CA GLU A 14 -4.46 22.26 -16.16
C GLU A 14 -4.81 23.41 -17.09
N VAL A 15 -5.66 23.17 -18.08
CA VAL A 15 -6.14 24.20 -19.02
C VAL A 15 -6.89 25.31 -18.28
N LEU A 16 -7.70 25.00 -17.28
CA LEU A 16 -8.39 25.99 -16.46
C LEU A 16 -7.43 26.80 -15.60
N GLN A 17 -6.40 26.16 -15.03
CA GLN A 17 -5.35 26.84 -14.26
C GLN A 17 -4.55 27.82 -15.11
N GLU A 18 -4.13 27.42 -16.32
CA GLU A 18 -3.46 28.33 -17.25
C GLU A 18 -4.34 29.53 -17.63
N ARG A 19 -5.63 29.27 -17.81
CA ARG A 19 -6.59 30.33 -18.14
C ARG A 19 -6.81 31.30 -17.00
N VAL A 20 -6.87 30.82 -15.77
CA VAL A 20 -6.95 31.65 -14.55
C VAL A 20 -5.71 32.56 -14.45
N VAL A 21 -4.51 32.02 -14.58
CA VAL A 21 -3.25 32.79 -14.56
C VAL A 21 -3.20 33.86 -15.66
N GLN A 22 -3.69 33.54 -16.85
CA GLN A 22 -3.76 34.48 -17.97
C GLN A 22 -4.74 35.63 -17.69
N LEU A 23 -5.92 35.32 -17.13
CA LEU A 23 -6.91 36.32 -16.74
C LEU A 23 -6.42 37.21 -15.59
N GLU A 24 -5.75 36.64 -14.61
CA GLU A 24 -5.14 37.39 -13.51
C GLU A 24 -4.10 38.41 -14.02
N ARG A 25 -3.25 38.04 -15.00
CA ARG A 25 -2.33 38.98 -15.64
C ARG A 25 -3.04 40.10 -16.39
N GLN A 26 -4.07 39.77 -17.18
CA GLN A 26 -4.84 40.79 -17.90
C GLN A 26 -5.52 41.79 -16.99
N VAL A 27 -5.98 41.32 -15.84
CA VAL A 27 -6.62 42.20 -14.86
C VAL A 27 -5.58 43.06 -14.15
N ALA A 28 -4.42 42.51 -13.76
CA ALA A 28 -3.33 43.30 -13.18
C ALA A 28 -2.87 44.43 -14.10
N ASP A 29 -2.76 44.14 -15.41
CA ASP A 29 -2.41 45.15 -16.41
C ASP A 29 -3.48 46.26 -16.56
N LEU A 30 -4.77 45.91 -16.50
CA LEU A 30 -5.87 46.86 -16.51
C LEU A 30 -5.90 47.75 -15.25
N GLU A 31 -5.70 47.14 -14.08
CA GLU A 31 -5.61 47.85 -12.79
C GLU A 31 -4.46 48.84 -12.75
N ALA A 32 -3.29 48.46 -13.27
CA ALA A 32 -2.13 49.34 -13.37
C ALA A 32 -2.43 50.54 -14.33
N GLY A 33 -3.14 50.30 -15.44
CA GLY A 33 -3.56 51.34 -16.37
C GLY A 33 -4.56 52.34 -15.74
N PHE A 34 -5.52 51.86 -14.99
CA PHE A 34 -6.52 52.71 -14.29
C PHE A 34 -5.89 53.47 -13.12
N ALA A 35 -4.95 52.90 -12.37
CA ALA A 35 -4.28 53.54 -11.25
C ALA A 35 -3.49 54.80 -11.67
N MET A 36 -3.00 54.85 -12.92
CA MET A 36 -2.27 56.00 -13.45
C MET A 36 -3.18 57.20 -13.77
N GLN A 37 -4.49 57.05 -13.93
CA GLN A 37 -5.45 58.07 -14.32
C GLN A 37 -6.42 58.50 -13.22
N ALA A 38 -6.43 57.81 -12.09
CA ALA A 38 -7.45 57.94 -11.06
C ALA A 38 -7.29 59.15 -10.14
N THR A 39 -8.42 59.85 -9.87
CA THR A 39 -8.57 60.79 -8.78
C THR A 39 -8.59 60.05 -7.42
N GLY A 40 -8.31 60.77 -6.29
CA GLY A 40 -8.10 60.15 -4.97
C GLY A 40 -9.22 59.17 -4.49
N GLY A 41 -10.46 59.31 -4.90
CA GLY A 41 -11.57 58.38 -4.60
C GLY A 41 -11.52 57.07 -5.42
N GLU A 42 -11.11 57.15 -6.68
CA GLU A 42 -10.94 55.98 -7.54
C GLU A 42 -9.75 55.09 -7.09
N LYS A 43 -8.68 55.72 -6.58
CA LYS A 43 -7.55 55.00 -6.04
C LYS A 43 -7.93 54.18 -4.80
N ALA A 44 -8.71 54.73 -3.90
CA ALA A 44 -9.21 54.00 -2.72
C ALA A 44 -10.09 52.80 -3.12
N LEU A 45 -10.88 52.95 -4.18
CA LEU A 45 -11.70 51.84 -4.69
C LEU A 45 -10.86 50.73 -5.34
N LEU A 46 -9.82 51.08 -6.10
CA LEU A 46 -8.89 50.13 -6.69
C LEU A 46 -8.09 49.36 -5.62
N ASP A 47 -7.64 50.04 -4.56
CA ASP A 47 -6.96 49.42 -3.43
C ASP A 47 -7.88 48.41 -2.71
N ALA A 48 -9.17 48.80 -2.49
CA ALA A 48 -10.16 47.91 -1.90
C ALA A 48 -10.47 46.68 -2.81
N LEU A 49 -10.56 46.89 -4.13
CA LEU A 49 -10.74 45.78 -5.09
C LEU A 49 -9.54 44.82 -5.11
N SER A 50 -8.33 45.35 -5.06
CA SER A 50 -7.11 44.51 -5.00
C SER A 50 -7.04 43.70 -3.71
N GLU A 51 -7.45 44.27 -2.57
CA GLU A 51 -7.51 43.57 -1.29
C GLU A 51 -8.57 42.45 -1.32
N VAL A 52 -9.77 42.73 -1.82
CA VAL A 52 -10.85 41.71 -1.94
C VAL A 52 -10.42 40.57 -2.86
N ARG A 53 -9.75 40.90 -3.99
CA ARG A 53 -9.23 39.91 -4.89
C ARG A 53 -8.13 39.05 -4.26
N GLY A 54 -7.22 39.64 -3.50
CA GLY A 54 -6.19 38.90 -2.76
C GLY A 54 -6.82 37.94 -1.75
N ARG A 55 -7.86 38.36 -1.04
CA ARG A 55 -8.63 37.50 -0.15
C ARG A 55 -9.35 36.36 -0.89
N LEU A 56 -9.94 36.66 -2.04
CA LEU A 56 -10.62 35.65 -2.86
C LEU A 56 -9.65 34.58 -3.32
N SER A 57 -8.51 35.00 -3.90
CA SER A 57 -7.45 34.06 -4.33
C SER A 57 -6.92 33.20 -3.17
N GLN A 58 -6.78 33.80 -1.98
CA GLN A 58 -6.38 33.05 -0.80
C GLN A 58 -7.42 32.00 -0.39
N VAL A 59 -8.71 32.37 -0.37
CA VAL A 59 -9.81 31.44 -0.06
C VAL A 59 -9.92 30.33 -1.10
N GLU A 60 -9.76 30.65 -2.39
CA GLU A 60 -9.76 29.65 -3.46
C GLU A 60 -8.62 28.64 -3.30
N LYS A 61 -7.41 29.12 -2.94
CA LYS A 61 -6.27 28.25 -2.65
C LYS A 61 -6.54 27.35 -1.45
N GLU A 62 -7.03 27.91 -0.36
CA GLU A 62 -7.40 27.16 0.86
C GLU A 62 -8.48 26.12 0.55
N ASN A 63 -9.50 26.47 -0.23
CA ASN A 63 -10.53 25.51 -0.63
C ASN A 63 -9.97 24.37 -1.48
N TYR A 64 -9.02 24.66 -2.38
CA TYR A 64 -8.37 23.62 -3.17
C TYR A 64 -7.53 22.68 -2.28
N GLU A 65 -6.77 23.23 -1.34
CA GLU A 65 -5.99 22.44 -0.37
C GLU A 65 -6.92 21.57 0.50
N PHE A 66 -8.05 22.12 0.98
CA PHE A 66 -9.05 21.35 1.71
C PHE A 66 -9.70 20.26 0.87
N ALA A 67 -10.02 20.53 -0.39
CA ALA A 67 -10.59 19.53 -1.29
C ALA A 67 -9.62 18.34 -1.51
N ASN A 68 -8.33 18.64 -1.74
CA ASN A 68 -7.31 17.61 -1.89
C ASN A 68 -7.13 16.79 -0.61
N MET A 69 -7.06 17.46 0.53
CA MET A 69 -6.96 16.78 1.84
C MET A 69 -8.19 15.91 2.11
N TYR A 70 -9.38 16.36 1.72
CA TYR A 70 -10.61 15.58 1.88
C TYR A 70 -10.58 14.29 1.04
N VAL A 71 -10.12 14.39 -0.22
CA VAL A 71 -9.96 13.23 -1.11
C VAL A 71 -8.96 12.24 -0.51
N GLU A 72 -7.80 12.73 -0.05
CA GLU A 72 -6.78 11.90 0.58
C GLU A 72 -7.30 11.17 1.83
N ILE A 73 -8.02 11.88 2.69
CA ILE A 73 -8.65 11.28 3.89
C ILE A 73 -9.69 10.22 3.49
N GLN A 74 -10.45 10.46 2.43
CA GLN A 74 -11.45 9.50 1.96
C GLN A 74 -10.80 8.23 1.42
N GLU A 75 -9.75 8.35 0.62
CA GLU A 75 -8.96 7.21 0.13
C GLU A 75 -8.35 6.41 1.30
N GLN A 76 -7.82 7.09 2.31
CA GLN A 76 -7.31 6.47 3.53
C GLN A 76 -8.42 5.70 4.27
N ASN A 77 -9.58 6.29 4.43
CA ASN A 77 -10.71 5.64 5.10
C ASN A 77 -11.21 4.41 4.34
N GLU A 78 -11.28 4.46 3.01
CA GLU A 78 -11.66 3.32 2.17
C GLU A 78 -10.62 2.19 2.27
N ALA A 79 -9.33 2.52 2.21
CA ALA A 79 -8.26 1.54 2.39
C ALA A 79 -8.33 0.87 3.76
N MET A 80 -8.55 1.64 4.84
CA MET A 80 -8.71 1.11 6.18
C MET A 80 -9.95 0.24 6.33
N ALA A 81 -11.09 0.61 5.73
CA ALA A 81 -12.30 -0.20 5.75
C ALA A 81 -12.11 -1.53 5.03
N ASN A 82 -11.48 -1.52 3.86
CA ASN A 82 -11.16 -2.73 3.10
C ASN A 82 -10.20 -3.64 3.88
N LEU A 83 -9.20 -3.06 4.52
CA LEU A 83 -8.26 -3.79 5.35
C LEU A 83 -8.92 -4.40 6.59
N TYR A 84 -9.87 -3.70 7.21
CA TYR A 84 -10.66 -4.24 8.31
C TYR A 84 -11.46 -5.48 7.88
N VAL A 85 -12.13 -5.41 6.73
CA VAL A 85 -12.87 -6.55 6.15
C VAL A 85 -11.92 -7.72 5.85
N ALA A 86 -10.75 -7.44 5.26
CA ALA A 86 -9.75 -8.45 4.96
C ALA A 86 -9.19 -9.10 6.25
N SER A 87 -8.95 -8.32 7.29
CA SER A 87 -8.55 -8.82 8.60
C SER A 87 -9.62 -9.74 9.23
N GLN A 88 -10.90 -9.36 9.15
CA GLN A 88 -12.02 -10.18 9.60
C GLN A 88 -12.04 -11.52 8.85
N ARG A 89 -11.88 -11.53 7.53
CA ARG A 89 -11.80 -12.74 6.71
C ARG A 89 -10.62 -13.63 7.13
N LEU A 90 -9.45 -13.06 7.36
CA LEU A 90 -8.26 -13.79 7.81
C LEU A 90 -8.46 -14.51 9.15
N HIS A 91 -9.24 -13.94 10.05
CA HIS A 91 -9.53 -14.54 11.36
C HIS A 91 -10.76 -15.43 11.38
N ALA A 92 -11.59 -15.39 10.34
CA ALA A 92 -12.80 -16.21 10.24
C ALA A 92 -12.51 -17.65 9.77
N THR A 93 -11.35 -17.89 9.16
CA THR A 93 -10.99 -19.21 8.61
C THR A 93 -9.77 -19.81 9.28
N PHE A 94 -9.77 -21.14 9.39
CA PHE A 94 -8.62 -21.95 9.79
C PHE A 94 -8.05 -22.77 8.63
N ASP A 95 -8.58 -22.59 7.42
CA ASP A 95 -8.03 -23.23 6.23
C ASP A 95 -6.80 -22.47 5.75
N LEU A 96 -5.65 -23.17 5.76
CA LEU A 96 -4.39 -22.59 5.35
C LEU A 96 -4.39 -22.10 3.88
N SER A 97 -5.14 -22.76 3.00
CA SER A 97 -5.24 -22.38 1.60
C SER A 97 -6.04 -21.09 1.43
N GLU A 98 -7.13 -20.98 2.18
CA GLU A 98 -7.96 -19.76 2.20
C GLU A 98 -7.20 -18.58 2.81
N VAL A 99 -6.48 -18.78 3.92
CA VAL A 99 -5.62 -17.74 4.51
C VAL A 99 -4.57 -17.24 3.53
N LYS A 100 -3.89 -18.15 2.81
CA LYS A 100 -2.90 -17.76 1.78
C LYS A 100 -3.55 -16.95 0.65
N GLN A 101 -4.72 -17.36 0.20
CA GLN A 101 -5.45 -16.67 -0.86
C GLN A 101 -5.85 -15.26 -0.44
N ILE A 102 -6.40 -15.08 0.76
CA ILE A 102 -6.78 -13.75 1.28
C ILE A 102 -5.56 -12.83 1.36
N ILE A 103 -4.40 -13.34 1.85
CA ILE A 103 -3.18 -12.53 1.91
C ILE A 103 -2.73 -12.15 0.48
N SER A 104 -2.77 -13.07 -0.47
CA SER A 104 -2.42 -12.79 -1.87
C SER A 104 -3.35 -11.74 -2.48
N GLU A 105 -4.67 -11.84 -2.26
CA GLU A 105 -5.66 -10.84 -2.70
C GLU A 105 -5.33 -9.44 -2.15
N ILE A 106 -5.02 -9.33 -0.85
CA ILE A 106 -4.67 -8.04 -0.24
C ILE A 106 -3.40 -7.45 -0.88
N LEU A 107 -2.35 -8.26 -1.05
CA LEU A 107 -1.10 -7.80 -1.62
C LEU A 107 -1.27 -7.37 -3.10
N ALA A 108 -2.03 -8.12 -3.88
CA ALA A 108 -2.26 -7.83 -5.29
C ALA A 108 -3.21 -6.63 -5.49
N GLU A 109 -4.36 -6.60 -4.80
CA GLU A 109 -5.41 -5.63 -5.05
C GLU A 109 -5.24 -4.32 -4.29
N MET A 110 -4.80 -4.37 -3.02
CA MET A 110 -4.67 -3.17 -2.20
C MET A 110 -3.28 -2.53 -2.31
N VAL A 111 -2.22 -3.33 -2.33
CA VAL A 111 -0.85 -2.83 -2.43
C VAL A 111 -0.41 -2.69 -3.89
N GLY A 112 -1.02 -3.45 -4.80
CA GLY A 112 -0.63 -3.49 -6.21
C GLY A 112 0.68 -4.26 -6.44
N ALA A 113 0.92 -5.32 -5.65
CA ALA A 113 2.07 -6.19 -5.84
C ALA A 113 1.82 -7.17 -7.00
N GLU A 114 2.72 -7.19 -7.99
CA GLU A 114 2.67 -8.12 -9.14
C GLU A 114 3.46 -9.41 -8.87
N GLU A 115 4.62 -9.26 -8.21
CA GLU A 115 5.47 -10.40 -7.86
C GLU A 115 5.81 -10.35 -6.37
N PHE A 116 5.35 -11.35 -5.63
CA PHE A 116 5.55 -11.40 -4.18
C PHE A 116 5.58 -12.85 -3.67
N GLY A 117 6.10 -13.02 -2.46
CA GLY A 117 6.17 -14.30 -1.77
C GLY A 117 5.94 -14.21 -0.28
N LEU A 118 5.30 -15.23 0.25
CA LEU A 118 5.14 -15.47 1.68
C LEU A 118 6.10 -16.57 2.10
N PHE A 119 7.00 -16.27 3.01
CA PHE A 119 7.97 -17.23 3.52
C PHE A 119 7.77 -17.43 5.02
N ILE A 120 7.91 -18.66 5.47
CA ILE A 120 7.79 -19.01 6.89
C ILE A 120 9.01 -19.79 7.33
N PHE A 121 9.33 -19.70 8.60
CA PHE A 121 10.41 -20.50 9.17
C PHE A 121 10.09 -21.99 9.10
N ASP A 122 11.13 -22.77 8.80
CA ASP A 122 11.14 -24.21 9.02
C ASP A 122 11.08 -24.53 10.52
N LYS A 123 10.95 -25.83 10.87
CA LYS A 123 10.89 -26.28 12.27
C LYS A 123 12.14 -25.95 13.08
N SER A 124 13.31 -25.84 12.43
CA SER A 124 14.59 -25.53 13.08
C SER A 124 14.84 -24.03 13.21
N LYS A 125 14.02 -23.19 12.60
CA LYS A 125 14.19 -21.72 12.47
C LYS A 125 15.51 -21.29 11.82
N LYS A 126 16.17 -22.20 11.09
CA LYS A 126 17.45 -21.94 10.41
C LYS A 126 17.27 -21.38 9.01
N LYS A 127 16.10 -21.57 8.42
CA LYS A 127 15.79 -21.12 7.07
C LYS A 127 14.32 -20.77 6.95
N LEU A 128 14.05 -19.90 6.00
CA LEU A 128 12.72 -19.59 5.50
C LEU A 128 12.40 -20.50 4.33
N GLU A 129 11.18 -20.98 4.27
CA GLU A 129 10.64 -21.79 3.17
C GLU A 129 9.46 -21.06 2.53
N LEU A 130 9.39 -21.08 1.20
CA LEU A 130 8.27 -20.50 0.46
C LEU A 130 6.97 -21.23 0.83
N LEU A 131 6.01 -20.48 1.34
CA LEU A 131 4.67 -20.97 1.66
C LEU A 131 3.69 -20.76 0.50
N SER A 132 3.75 -19.58 -0.13
CA SER A 132 2.94 -19.17 -1.27
C SER A 132 3.61 -18.00 -1.97
N GLY A 133 3.29 -17.76 -3.25
CA GLY A 133 3.75 -16.58 -3.98
C GLY A 133 3.15 -16.52 -5.38
N GLU A 134 3.12 -15.31 -5.92
CA GLU A 134 2.69 -15.01 -7.28
C GLU A 134 3.83 -14.37 -8.08
N GLY A 135 3.93 -14.69 -9.36
CA GLY A 135 4.93 -14.14 -10.28
C GLY A 135 6.38 -14.56 -10.05
N ILE A 136 6.70 -15.16 -8.89
CA ILE A 136 8.09 -15.42 -8.45
C ILE A 136 8.64 -16.79 -8.84
N GLN A 137 7.85 -17.68 -9.46
CA GLN A 137 8.28 -19.07 -9.77
C GLN A 137 9.52 -19.13 -10.63
N ASN A 138 9.75 -18.15 -11.48
CA ASN A 138 10.91 -18.06 -12.37
C ASN A 138 12.09 -17.28 -11.78
N ARG A 139 11.91 -16.59 -10.66
CA ARG A 139 12.92 -15.74 -10.02
C ARG A 139 13.74 -16.46 -8.96
N LEU A 140 13.14 -17.43 -8.29
CA LEU A 140 13.76 -18.08 -7.14
C LEU A 140 14.50 -19.34 -7.58
N PRO A 141 15.85 -19.33 -7.65
CA PRO A 141 16.63 -20.54 -7.91
C PRO A 141 16.50 -21.55 -6.76
N LYS A 142 16.12 -21.07 -5.56
CA LYS A 142 15.84 -21.88 -4.38
C LYS A 142 14.66 -21.28 -3.64
N ASN A 143 13.68 -22.11 -3.28
CA ASN A 143 12.51 -21.72 -2.49
C ASN A 143 12.83 -21.55 -0.99
N THR A 144 14.10 -21.35 -0.63
CA THR A 144 14.56 -21.28 0.76
C THR A 144 15.65 -20.23 0.92
N PHE A 145 15.60 -19.49 2.04
CA PHE A 145 16.57 -18.47 2.42
C PHE A 145 17.10 -18.76 3.82
N PRO A 146 18.44 -18.82 4.02
CA PRO A 146 19.02 -18.93 5.35
C PRO A 146 18.69 -17.68 6.20
N THR A 147 18.47 -17.89 7.50
CA THR A 147 18.25 -16.79 8.45
C THR A 147 19.54 -16.01 8.64
N GLY A 148 19.48 -14.67 8.54
CA GLY A 148 20.65 -13.78 8.70
C GLY A 148 21.51 -13.68 7.43
N GLU A 149 21.05 -14.16 6.29
CA GLU A 149 21.77 -14.04 5.02
C GLU A 149 20.94 -13.25 3.98
N GLY A 150 21.51 -12.17 3.47
CA GLY A 150 20.85 -11.26 2.52
C GLY A 150 19.65 -10.56 3.13
N VAL A 151 19.01 -9.68 2.35
CA VAL A 151 17.91 -8.83 2.83
C VAL A 151 16.78 -9.63 3.49
N ILE A 152 16.37 -10.73 2.87
CA ILE A 152 15.25 -11.55 3.36
C ILE A 152 15.61 -12.24 4.67
N GLY A 153 16.82 -12.82 4.75
CA GLY A 153 17.31 -13.48 5.95
C GLY A 153 17.57 -12.50 7.10
N ASP A 154 18.07 -11.30 6.80
CA ASP A 154 18.33 -10.25 7.80
C ASP A 154 17.02 -9.74 8.41
N VAL A 155 15.99 -9.44 7.59
CA VAL A 155 14.66 -9.07 8.08
C VAL A 155 14.06 -10.17 8.94
N ALA A 156 14.25 -11.43 8.57
CA ALA A 156 13.77 -12.56 9.36
C ALA A 156 14.48 -12.67 10.72
N ALA A 157 15.77 -12.33 10.78
CA ALA A 157 16.57 -12.38 11.99
C ALA A 157 16.35 -11.19 12.92
N THR A 158 16.33 -9.97 12.36
CA THR A 158 16.18 -8.70 13.12
C THR A 158 14.74 -8.38 13.46
N GLY A 159 13.82 -8.78 12.59
CA GLY A 159 12.43 -8.37 12.66
C GLY A 159 12.20 -6.91 12.25
N GLU A 160 13.16 -6.27 11.59
CA GLU A 160 13.01 -4.91 11.06
C GLU A 160 12.60 -4.98 9.59
N ALA A 161 11.61 -4.16 9.20
CA ALA A 161 11.15 -4.11 7.82
C ALA A 161 12.20 -3.44 6.92
N PHE A 162 12.32 -3.93 5.70
CA PHE A 162 13.17 -3.35 4.66
C PHE A 162 12.31 -2.84 3.52
N PHE A 163 12.59 -1.60 3.08
CA PHE A 163 12.02 -1.00 1.87
C PHE A 163 13.15 -0.46 1.01
N PHE A 164 13.11 -0.79 -0.26
CA PHE A 164 14.02 -0.26 -1.25
C PHE A 164 13.31 0.84 -2.04
N GLU A 165 13.83 2.06 -1.95
CA GLU A 165 13.39 3.19 -2.78
C GLU A 165 14.41 3.38 -3.90
N PRO A 166 14.06 3.03 -5.17
CA PRO A 166 14.97 3.25 -6.28
C PRO A 166 15.20 4.77 -6.47
N LYS A 167 16.45 5.20 -6.34
CA LYS A 167 16.84 6.60 -6.61
C LYS A 167 17.10 6.75 -8.11
N GLY A 168 16.13 7.36 -8.83
CA GLY A 168 16.23 7.65 -10.27
C GLY A 168 15.97 6.43 -11.16
N ASP A 169 16.37 6.52 -12.45
CA ASP A 169 16.26 5.47 -13.47
C ASP A 169 17.25 4.30 -13.28
N SER A 170 17.71 4.05 -12.05
CA SER A 170 18.58 2.91 -11.78
C SER A 170 17.82 1.63 -12.11
N GLU A 171 18.43 0.77 -12.94
CA GLU A 171 17.92 -0.59 -13.17
C GLU A 171 17.71 -1.26 -11.81
N VAL A 172 16.45 -1.56 -11.51
CA VAL A 172 16.10 -2.29 -10.29
C VAL A 172 16.77 -3.66 -10.39
N ASP A 173 17.68 -3.96 -9.47
CA ASP A 173 18.30 -5.29 -9.43
C ASP A 173 17.18 -6.32 -9.24
N VAL A 174 16.99 -7.15 -10.24
CA VAL A 174 15.93 -8.15 -10.32
C VAL A 174 15.97 -9.14 -9.13
N ASN A 175 17.10 -9.21 -8.44
CA ASN A 175 17.32 -10.10 -7.29
C ASN A 175 17.05 -9.41 -5.94
N LEU A 176 16.93 -8.08 -5.90
CA LEU A 176 16.62 -7.35 -4.68
C LEU A 176 15.11 -7.17 -4.52
N PRO A 177 14.55 -7.48 -3.34
CA PRO A 177 13.16 -7.18 -3.07
C PRO A 177 12.94 -5.68 -2.95
N LEU A 178 11.79 -5.18 -3.42
CA LEU A 178 11.33 -3.81 -3.20
C LEU A 178 10.90 -3.59 -1.75
N ALA A 179 10.33 -4.62 -1.14
CA ALA A 179 9.99 -4.61 0.29
C ALA A 179 10.11 -6.01 0.88
N THR A 180 10.57 -6.07 2.12
CA THR A 180 10.55 -7.29 2.94
C THR A 180 10.05 -6.93 4.32
N LEU A 181 8.94 -7.54 4.74
CA LEU A 181 8.29 -7.25 6.01
C LEU A 181 8.25 -8.48 6.90
N PRO A 182 8.61 -8.34 8.17
CA PRO A 182 8.54 -9.44 9.12
C PRO A 182 7.09 -9.72 9.54
N MET A 183 6.66 -10.95 9.44
CA MET A 183 5.43 -11.44 10.05
C MET A 183 5.71 -11.79 11.50
N LYS A 184 5.24 -10.97 12.45
CA LYS A 184 5.51 -11.13 13.88
C LYS A 184 4.29 -11.61 14.64
N LEU A 185 4.53 -12.51 15.57
CA LEU A 185 3.57 -12.93 16.59
C LEU A 185 4.23 -12.75 17.99
N ASN A 186 3.70 -11.82 18.80
CA ASN A 186 4.27 -11.50 20.11
C ASN A 186 5.79 -11.26 20.03
N ASP A 187 6.24 -10.30 19.23
CA ASP A 187 7.64 -9.93 19.00
C ASP A 187 8.54 -11.01 18.39
N THR A 188 7.99 -12.20 18.11
CA THR A 188 8.73 -13.26 17.44
C THR A 188 8.41 -13.28 15.96
N THR A 189 9.42 -13.14 15.11
CA THR A 189 9.25 -13.30 13.66
C THR A 189 8.94 -14.77 13.36
N VAL A 190 7.84 -15.01 12.66
CA VAL A 190 7.38 -16.36 12.22
C VAL A 190 7.58 -16.59 10.73
N GLY A 191 7.84 -15.51 9.99
CA GLY A 191 8.07 -15.52 8.57
C GLY A 191 8.26 -14.12 8.03
N VAL A 192 8.28 -13.97 6.70
CA VAL A 192 8.39 -12.69 6.01
C VAL A 192 7.47 -12.64 4.79
N VAL A 193 6.96 -11.45 4.49
CA VAL A 193 6.35 -11.09 3.22
C VAL A 193 7.40 -10.39 2.39
N VAL A 194 7.57 -10.79 1.13
CA VAL A 194 8.57 -10.22 0.22
C VAL A 194 7.87 -9.75 -1.04
N ILE A 195 8.10 -8.51 -1.45
CA ILE A 195 7.58 -7.94 -2.69
C ILE A 195 8.77 -7.63 -3.61
N TYR A 196 8.73 -8.16 -4.82
CA TYR A 196 9.78 -7.97 -5.83
C TYR A 196 9.37 -6.98 -6.91
N LYS A 197 8.07 -6.88 -7.21
CA LYS A 197 7.58 -6.04 -8.28
C LYS A 197 6.20 -5.49 -7.97
N LEU A 198 5.99 -4.23 -8.29
CA LEU A 198 4.68 -3.58 -8.31
C LEU A 198 4.08 -3.61 -9.71
N LEU A 199 2.77 -3.42 -9.80
CA LEU A 199 2.06 -3.26 -11.08
C LEU A 199 2.68 -2.13 -11.91
N SER A 200 2.66 -2.27 -13.22
CA SER A 200 3.37 -1.38 -14.17
C SER A 200 3.03 0.11 -14.05
N HIS A 201 1.84 0.45 -13.57
CA HIS A 201 1.40 1.82 -13.34
C HIS A 201 1.86 2.39 -11.99
N LYS A 202 2.36 1.55 -11.08
CA LYS A 202 2.76 1.93 -9.72
C LYS A 202 4.28 1.94 -9.59
N LYS A 203 4.89 3.12 -9.45
CA LYS A 203 6.35 3.29 -9.43
C LYS A 203 7.00 3.14 -8.05
N ALA A 204 6.24 3.41 -6.99
CA ALA A 204 6.75 3.39 -5.61
C ALA A 204 5.62 3.05 -4.63
N PHE A 205 5.97 2.73 -3.40
CA PHE A 205 5.02 2.58 -2.31
C PHE A 205 4.56 3.96 -1.84
N SER A 206 3.27 4.12 -1.65
CA SER A 206 2.67 5.29 -0.99
C SER A 206 2.76 5.14 0.54
N PRO A 207 2.58 6.22 1.31
CA PRO A 207 2.51 6.13 2.78
C PRO A 207 1.42 5.16 3.27
N ILE A 208 0.31 5.06 2.55
CA ILE A 208 -0.78 4.12 2.82
C ILE A 208 -0.34 2.66 2.60
N ASP A 209 0.46 2.39 1.56
CA ASP A 209 0.95 1.04 1.31
C ASP A 209 1.82 0.52 2.45
N HIS A 210 2.66 1.37 3.04
CA HIS A 210 3.47 1.02 4.20
C HIS A 210 2.59 0.59 5.38
N GLN A 211 1.52 1.35 5.67
CA GLN A 211 0.58 1.02 6.74
C GLN A 211 -0.18 -0.28 6.47
N ILE A 212 -0.65 -0.48 5.23
CA ILE A 212 -1.32 -1.71 4.81
C ILE A 212 -0.37 -2.90 4.96
N LEU A 213 0.84 -2.78 4.48
CA LEU A 213 1.83 -3.86 4.51
C LEU A 213 2.20 -4.26 5.95
N GLU A 214 2.43 -3.30 6.85
CA GLU A 214 2.71 -3.58 8.25
C GLU A 214 1.54 -4.31 8.93
N LEU A 215 0.31 -3.84 8.67
CA LEU A 215 -0.87 -4.43 9.27
C LEU A 215 -1.18 -5.82 8.69
N VAL A 216 -1.02 -5.99 7.38
CA VAL A 216 -1.15 -7.30 6.73
C VAL A 216 -0.12 -8.29 7.27
N ALA A 217 1.14 -7.89 7.42
CA ALA A 217 2.19 -8.75 7.96
C ALA A 217 1.87 -9.22 9.39
N ALA A 218 1.33 -8.32 10.23
CA ALA A 218 0.93 -8.66 11.60
C ALA A 218 -0.26 -9.64 11.64
N HIS A 219 -1.32 -9.37 10.85
CA HIS A 219 -2.49 -10.25 10.79
C HIS A 219 -2.19 -11.59 10.11
N ALA A 220 -1.37 -11.59 9.05
CA ALA A 220 -0.93 -12.80 8.37
C ALA A 220 -0.18 -13.73 9.31
N ALA A 221 0.70 -13.20 10.17
CA ALA A 221 1.42 -13.99 11.17
C ALA A 221 0.46 -14.79 12.06
N SER A 222 -0.53 -14.10 12.64
CA SER A 222 -1.53 -14.72 13.52
C SER A 222 -2.38 -15.75 12.77
N ALA A 223 -2.92 -15.39 11.60
CA ALA A 223 -3.80 -16.27 10.82
C ALA A 223 -3.08 -17.53 10.33
N LEU A 224 -1.85 -17.38 9.79
CA LEU A 224 -1.06 -18.51 9.30
C LEU A 224 -0.67 -19.49 10.40
N ILE A 225 -0.28 -18.99 11.59
CA ILE A 225 0.06 -19.85 12.72
C ILE A 225 -1.19 -20.57 13.23
N SER A 226 -2.32 -19.86 13.36
CA SER A 226 -3.60 -20.47 13.79
C SER A 226 -4.04 -21.55 12.82
N ALA A 227 -4.03 -21.31 11.52
CA ALA A 227 -4.38 -22.29 10.50
C ALA A 227 -3.44 -23.53 10.52
N LYS A 228 -2.12 -23.32 10.67
CA LYS A 228 -1.15 -24.43 10.78
C LYS A 228 -1.40 -25.29 12.02
N LEU A 229 -1.67 -24.68 13.16
CA LEU A 229 -1.95 -25.38 14.40
C LEU A 229 -3.25 -26.18 14.29
N HIS A 230 -4.32 -25.55 13.77
CA HIS A 230 -5.61 -26.22 13.58
C HIS A 230 -5.48 -27.42 12.66
N GLY A 231 -4.86 -27.27 11.49
CA GLY A 231 -4.64 -28.37 10.56
C GLY A 231 -3.72 -29.48 11.12
N ALA A 232 -2.82 -29.18 12.06
CA ALA A 232 -2.02 -30.19 12.75
C ALA A 232 -2.87 -30.97 13.77
N MET A 233 -3.79 -30.28 14.49
CA MET A 233 -4.71 -30.92 15.42
C MET A 233 -5.69 -31.84 14.71
N ASP A 234 -6.29 -31.41 13.61
CA ASP A 234 -7.22 -32.20 12.81
C ASP A 234 -6.59 -33.50 12.29
N ARG A 235 -5.35 -33.41 11.79
CA ARG A 235 -4.62 -34.62 11.37
C ARG A 235 -4.40 -35.60 12.51
N ARG A 236 -4.08 -35.13 13.71
CA ARG A 236 -3.93 -35.99 14.89
C ARG A 236 -5.24 -36.64 15.31
N LEU A 237 -6.34 -35.87 15.33
CA LEU A 237 -7.69 -36.41 15.64
C LEU A 237 -8.09 -37.49 14.65
N LYS A 238 -7.98 -37.25 13.35
CA LYS A 238 -8.27 -38.24 12.31
C LYS A 238 -7.44 -39.53 12.46
N THR A 239 -6.17 -39.38 12.87
CA THR A 239 -5.34 -40.57 13.14
C THR A 239 -5.84 -41.36 14.33
N ILE A 240 -6.22 -40.71 15.43
CA ILE A 240 -6.78 -41.37 16.63
C ILE A 240 -8.10 -42.02 16.31
N GLU A 241 -9.00 -41.34 15.59
CA GLU A 241 -10.29 -41.93 15.16
C GLU A 241 -10.09 -43.16 14.29
N GLY A 242 -9.13 -43.13 13.35
CA GLY A 242 -8.78 -44.28 12.53
C GLY A 242 -8.29 -45.48 13.36
N PHE A 243 -7.45 -45.24 14.38
CA PHE A 243 -7.03 -46.30 15.31
C PHE A 243 -8.18 -46.85 16.13
N MET A 244 -9.09 -46.01 16.61
CA MET A 244 -10.26 -46.42 17.38
C MET A 244 -11.21 -47.26 16.54
N GLN A 245 -11.39 -46.93 15.25
CA GLN A 245 -12.22 -47.74 14.34
C GLN A 245 -11.63 -49.13 14.08
N LEU A 246 -10.30 -49.22 13.90
CA LEU A 246 -9.63 -50.51 13.73
C LEU A 246 -9.75 -51.39 14.96
N MET A 247 -9.67 -50.81 16.18
CA MET A 247 -9.82 -51.57 17.41
C MET A 247 -11.30 -52.06 17.65
N LYS A 248 -12.29 -51.35 17.11
CA LYS A 248 -13.69 -51.75 17.20
C LYS A 248 -14.08 -52.84 16.19
N SER A 249 -13.31 -52.99 15.12
CA SER A 249 -13.55 -53.98 14.05
C SER A 249 -12.79 -55.28 14.23
N SER A 250 -11.96 -55.38 15.26
CA SER A 250 -11.27 -56.61 15.71
C SER A 250 -11.97 -57.22 16.91
#